data_6275389ac994420e189a7dc718b5d367
#
_entry.id   6275389ac994420e189a7dc718b5d367
#
_cell.length_a   1.000
_cell.length_b   1.000
_cell.length_c   1.000
_cell.angle_alpha   90.00
_cell.angle_beta   90.00
_cell.angle_gamma   90.00
#
_symmetry.space_group_name_H-M   'P 1'
#
loop_
_entity.id
_entity.type
_entity.pdbx_description
1 polymer ?
#
loop_
_entity_poly.entity_id
_entity_poly.type
_entity_poly.pdbx_seq_one_letter_code
_entity_poly.pdbx_strand_id
1 'polypeptide(L)'
;MSIKYTQEHEWVRIDDLQAAVVGITVHAQDALGDVVFVDLPEVGKSYGQGEVAGVVESVKAAADIYMPLTGEVVEVNESLRNDPSLANSDPLDTGWFFKIRVADASQLDLSLIHISE
;
A
#
# COMPACT_ATOMS: atom_id res chain seq x y z
N MET A 1 17.13 5.19 2.04
CA MET A 1 15.72 4.70 2.05
C MET A 1 14.82 5.78 2.59
N SER A 2 13.72 6.03 1.91
CA SER A 2 12.71 7.01 2.35
C SER A 2 11.37 6.33 2.52
N ILE A 3 10.71 6.60 3.65
CA ILE A 3 9.36 6.12 3.89
C ILE A 3 8.46 7.34 4.04
N LYS A 4 7.38 7.37 3.27
CA LYS A 4 6.39 8.45 3.30
C LYS A 4 5.01 7.86 3.57
N TYR A 5 4.12 8.68 4.10
CA TYR A 5 2.79 8.25 4.50
C TYR A 5 1.73 9.07 3.76
N THR A 6 0.60 8.45 3.45
CA THR A 6 -0.52 9.14 2.83
C THR A 6 -1.57 9.51 3.89
N GLN A 7 -2.51 10.37 3.51
CA GLN A 7 -3.62 10.72 4.39
C GLN A 7 -4.57 9.55 4.64
N GLU A 8 -4.55 8.54 3.78
CA GLU A 8 -5.35 7.33 3.90
C GLU A 8 -4.64 6.25 4.71
N HIS A 9 -3.55 6.61 5.41
CA HIS A 9 -2.78 5.70 6.26
C HIS A 9 -2.14 4.55 5.50
N GLU A 10 -1.63 4.86 4.32
CA GLU A 10 -0.78 3.96 3.54
C GLU A 10 0.65 4.44 3.64
N TRP A 11 1.61 3.52 3.61
CA TRP A 11 3.01 3.90 3.56
C TRP A 11 3.62 3.54 2.20
N VAL A 12 4.61 4.32 1.80
CA VAL A 12 5.38 4.08 0.58
C VAL A 12 6.85 4.09 0.95
N ARG A 13 7.54 2.98 0.72
CA ARG A 13 8.98 2.89 0.95
C ARG A 13 9.68 3.04 -0.40
N ILE A 14 10.45 4.10 -0.54
CA ILE A 14 11.07 4.47 -1.81
C ILE A 14 12.56 4.25 -1.71
N ASP A 15 13.01 3.06 -2.07
CA ASP A 15 14.43 2.74 -2.24
C ASP A 15 14.83 2.99 -3.68
N ASP A 16 13.91 2.73 -4.60
CA ASP A 16 14.11 2.83 -6.03
C ASP A 16 12.77 3.24 -6.65
N LEU A 17 12.78 4.24 -7.51
CA LEU A 17 11.55 4.68 -8.22
C LEU A 17 11.00 3.59 -9.13
N GLN A 18 11.81 2.59 -9.50
CA GLN A 18 11.36 1.46 -10.30
C GLN A 18 10.62 0.41 -9.48
N ALA A 19 10.74 0.45 -8.15
CA ALA A 19 10.14 -0.57 -7.28
C ALA A 19 9.84 0.02 -5.89
N ALA A 20 8.97 1.01 -5.83
CA ALA A 20 8.52 1.56 -4.56
C ALA A 20 7.50 0.60 -3.93
N VAL A 21 7.67 0.31 -2.65
CA VAL A 21 6.83 -0.66 -1.92
C VAL A 21 5.70 0.05 -1.19
N VAL A 22 4.49 -0.47 -1.30
CA VAL A 22 3.28 0.13 -0.71
C VAL A 22 2.65 -0.83 0.29
N GLY A 23 2.23 -0.31 1.43
CA GLY A 23 1.51 -1.08 2.44
C GLY A 23 0.64 -0.17 3.29
N ILE A 24 0.02 -0.73 4.34
CA ILE A 24 -0.80 0.04 5.27
C ILE A 24 -0.04 0.30 6.56
N THR A 25 -0.39 1.39 7.24
CA THR A 25 0.25 1.77 8.50
C THR A 25 -0.29 0.92 9.66
N VAL A 26 0.43 0.94 10.78
CA VAL A 26 -0.05 0.29 12.02
C VAL A 26 -1.38 0.90 12.45
N HIS A 27 -1.54 2.21 12.26
CA HIS A 27 -2.81 2.89 12.59
C HIS A 27 -3.97 2.33 11.75
N ALA A 28 -3.77 2.13 10.45
CA ALA A 28 -4.80 1.56 9.58
C ALA A 28 -5.13 0.12 9.98
N GLN A 29 -4.10 -0.65 10.29
CA GLN A 29 -4.27 -2.05 10.69
C GLN A 29 -5.08 -2.14 11.99
N ASP A 30 -4.80 -1.28 12.97
CA ASP A 30 -5.54 -1.24 14.23
C ASP A 30 -7.01 -0.87 14.00
N ALA A 31 -7.26 0.08 13.11
CA ALA A 31 -8.62 0.52 12.82
C ALA A 31 -9.43 -0.58 12.12
N LEU A 32 -8.79 -1.39 11.29
CA LEU A 32 -9.45 -2.48 10.56
C LEU A 32 -9.72 -3.70 11.44
N GLY A 33 -8.83 -3.97 12.41
CA GLY A 33 -8.87 -5.24 13.14
C GLY A 33 -8.33 -6.38 12.29
N ASP A 34 -8.82 -7.60 12.50
CA ASP A 34 -8.30 -8.78 11.80
C ASP A 34 -8.64 -8.73 10.31
N VAL A 35 -7.61 -8.74 9.48
CA VAL A 35 -7.76 -8.76 8.02
C VAL A 35 -8.04 -10.20 7.58
N VAL A 36 -9.11 -10.40 6.82
CA VAL A 36 -9.57 -11.72 6.38
C VAL A 36 -9.41 -11.92 4.88
N PHE A 37 -9.30 -10.84 4.10
CA PHE A 37 -9.15 -10.92 2.65
C PHE A 37 -8.46 -9.68 2.12
N VAL A 38 -7.60 -9.85 1.13
CA VAL A 38 -6.91 -8.75 0.45
C VAL A 38 -7.09 -8.95 -1.06
N ASP A 39 -7.64 -7.94 -1.72
CA ASP A 39 -7.74 -7.92 -3.18
C ASP A 39 -6.63 -7.03 -3.71
N LEU A 40 -5.60 -7.64 -4.29
CA LEU A 40 -4.40 -6.95 -4.77
C LEU A 40 -4.61 -6.47 -6.21
N PRO A 41 -3.90 -5.39 -6.61
CA PRO A 41 -3.99 -4.90 -7.99
C PRO A 41 -3.35 -5.88 -8.97
N GLU A 42 -3.61 -5.67 -10.26
CA GLU A 42 -3.02 -6.49 -11.32
C GLU A 42 -1.62 -6.01 -11.66
N VAL A 43 -0.67 -6.93 -11.74
CA VAL A 43 0.68 -6.63 -12.21
C VAL A 43 0.61 -6.20 -13.67
N GLY A 44 1.32 -5.13 -14.00
CA GLY A 44 1.34 -4.56 -15.34
C GLY A 44 0.29 -3.49 -15.58
N LYS A 45 -0.62 -3.28 -14.65
CA LYS A 45 -1.65 -2.26 -14.79
C LYS A 45 -1.16 -0.94 -14.20
N SER A 46 -1.48 0.17 -14.87
CA SER A 46 -1.16 1.51 -14.41
C SER A 46 -2.36 2.14 -13.72
N TYR A 47 -2.09 2.86 -12.64
CA TYR A 47 -3.11 3.57 -11.86
C TYR A 47 -2.67 5.01 -11.65
N GLY A 48 -3.61 5.93 -11.67
CA GLY A 48 -3.36 7.31 -11.28
C GLY A 48 -3.40 7.47 -9.78
N GLN A 49 -2.70 8.48 -9.27
CA GLN A 49 -2.73 8.80 -7.85
C GLN A 49 -4.18 9.00 -7.38
N GLY A 50 -4.52 8.36 -6.27
CA GLY A 50 -5.87 8.45 -5.70
C GLY A 50 -6.87 7.45 -6.26
N GLU A 51 -6.50 6.70 -7.31
CA GLU A 51 -7.37 5.63 -7.82
C GLU A 51 -7.30 4.43 -6.88
N VAL A 52 -8.41 3.69 -6.81
CA VAL A 52 -8.44 2.46 -6.01
C VAL A 52 -7.62 1.39 -6.71
N ALA A 53 -6.56 0.93 -6.05
CA ALA A 53 -5.70 -0.11 -6.58
C ALA A 53 -6.05 -1.48 -6.01
N GLY A 54 -6.61 -1.53 -4.80
CA GLY A 54 -6.97 -2.79 -4.17
C GLY A 54 -7.97 -2.58 -3.05
N VAL A 55 -8.34 -3.67 -2.38
CA VAL A 55 -9.28 -3.64 -1.26
C VAL A 55 -8.75 -4.55 -0.17
N VAL A 56 -8.90 -4.11 1.08
CA VAL A 56 -8.62 -4.96 2.23
C VAL A 56 -9.93 -5.16 2.99
N GLU A 57 -10.26 -6.41 3.28
CA GLU A 57 -11.46 -6.74 4.04
C GLU A 57 -11.08 -7.30 5.41
N SER A 58 -11.76 -6.82 6.43
CA SER A 58 -11.54 -7.24 7.80
C SER A 58 -12.84 -7.70 8.42
N VAL A 59 -12.76 -8.19 9.65
CA VAL A 59 -13.95 -8.60 10.41
C VAL A 59 -14.87 -7.43 10.71
N LYS A 60 -14.36 -6.19 10.64
CA LYS A 60 -15.15 -5.00 10.95
C LYS A 60 -15.70 -4.31 9.71
N ALA A 61 -14.90 -4.24 8.63
CA ALA A 61 -15.24 -3.42 7.47
C ALA A 61 -14.34 -3.77 6.28
N ALA A 62 -14.70 -3.22 5.11
CA ALA A 62 -13.84 -3.23 3.94
C ALA A 62 -13.30 -1.83 3.74
N ALA A 63 -12.06 -1.73 3.27
CA ALA A 63 -11.41 -0.44 3.00
C ALA A 63 -10.69 -0.50 1.65
N ASP A 64 -10.78 0.60 0.90
CA ASP A 64 -10.08 0.72 -0.36
C ASP A 64 -8.61 1.08 -0.11
N ILE A 65 -7.73 0.49 -0.91
CA ILE A 65 -6.31 0.86 -0.94
C ILE A 65 -6.11 1.77 -2.12
N TYR A 66 -5.80 3.03 -1.87
CA TYR A 66 -5.63 4.03 -2.91
C TYR A 66 -4.19 4.03 -3.41
N MET A 67 -4.03 4.32 -4.69
CA MET A 67 -2.70 4.44 -5.28
C MET A 67 -2.02 5.70 -4.71
N PRO A 68 -0.89 5.56 -4.00
CA PRO A 68 -0.25 6.73 -3.37
C PRO A 68 0.42 7.65 -4.38
N LEU A 69 0.85 7.09 -5.50
CA LEU A 69 1.52 7.82 -6.58
C LEU A 69 1.07 7.23 -7.91
N THR A 70 1.06 8.05 -8.95
CA THR A 70 0.81 7.55 -10.29
C THR A 70 1.93 6.62 -10.71
N GLY A 71 1.59 5.43 -11.14
CA GLY A 71 2.58 4.45 -11.54
C GLY A 71 1.98 3.14 -11.99
N GLU A 72 2.88 2.22 -12.36
CA GLU A 72 2.52 0.89 -12.82
C GLU A 72 2.84 -0.13 -11.73
N VAL A 73 1.90 -1.04 -11.49
CA VAL A 73 2.13 -2.14 -10.54
C VAL A 73 3.09 -3.14 -11.18
N VAL A 74 4.22 -3.37 -10.52
CA VAL A 74 5.25 -4.29 -11.04
C VAL A 74 5.32 -5.59 -10.27
N GLU A 75 4.78 -5.62 -9.04
CA GLU A 75 4.78 -6.82 -8.22
C GLU A 75 3.68 -6.72 -7.16
N VAL A 76 3.10 -7.86 -6.78
CA VAL A 76 2.15 -7.94 -5.68
C VAL A 76 2.64 -8.98 -4.68
N ASN A 77 2.24 -8.82 -3.41
CA ASN A 77 2.66 -9.75 -2.36
C ASN A 77 1.71 -10.94 -2.31
N GLU A 78 2.07 -12.01 -3.01
CA GLU A 78 1.25 -13.21 -3.06
C GLU A 78 1.05 -13.84 -1.68
N SER A 79 1.97 -13.60 -0.74
CA SER A 79 1.83 -14.13 0.62
C SER A 79 0.60 -13.56 1.32
N LEU A 80 0.18 -12.34 1.00
CA LEU A 80 -1.04 -11.77 1.55
C LEU A 80 -2.29 -12.46 1.03
N ARG A 81 -2.26 -12.96 -0.20
CA ARG A 81 -3.39 -13.72 -0.73
C ARG A 81 -3.56 -15.04 0.01
N ASN A 82 -2.46 -15.67 0.36
CA ASN A 82 -2.47 -16.93 1.09
C ASN A 82 -2.68 -16.75 2.59
N ASP A 83 -2.20 -15.63 3.14
CA ASP A 83 -2.29 -15.34 4.56
C ASP A 83 -2.55 -13.84 4.78
N PRO A 84 -3.81 -13.40 4.70
CA PRO A 84 -4.14 -11.98 4.91
C PRO A 84 -3.74 -11.46 6.28
N SER A 85 -3.55 -12.33 7.27
CA SER A 85 -3.16 -11.90 8.62
C SER A 85 -1.77 -11.30 8.67
N LEU A 86 -0.95 -11.44 7.63
CA LEU A 86 0.34 -10.76 7.56
C LEU A 86 0.18 -9.24 7.61
N ALA A 87 -0.94 -8.72 7.11
CA ALA A 87 -1.23 -7.29 7.19
C ALA A 87 -1.42 -6.83 8.64
N ASN A 88 -1.81 -7.74 9.52
CA ASN A 88 -1.96 -7.45 10.96
C ASN A 88 -0.65 -7.69 11.71
N SER A 89 0.03 -8.79 11.44
CA SER A 89 1.20 -9.20 12.22
C SER A 89 2.45 -8.40 11.86
N ASP A 90 2.57 -7.98 10.60
CA ASP A 90 3.77 -7.30 10.15
C ASP A 90 3.47 -6.32 9.00
N PRO A 91 2.62 -5.30 9.24
CA PRO A 91 2.16 -4.42 8.16
C PRO A 91 3.27 -3.55 7.56
N LEU A 92 4.38 -3.37 8.27
CA LEU A 92 5.45 -2.47 7.83
C LEU A 92 6.58 -3.21 7.10
N ASP A 93 6.54 -4.53 7.03
CA ASP A 93 7.59 -5.31 6.39
C ASP A 93 6.98 -6.45 5.55
N THR A 94 6.89 -7.66 6.07
CA THR A 94 6.41 -8.81 5.29
C THR A 94 4.96 -8.69 4.84
N GLY A 95 4.19 -7.82 5.46
CA GLY A 95 2.80 -7.54 5.09
C GLY A 95 2.63 -6.44 4.05
N TRP A 96 3.65 -6.13 3.26
CA TRP A 96 3.51 -5.14 2.18
C TRP A 96 2.47 -5.61 1.16
N PHE A 97 1.86 -4.65 0.45
CA PHE A 97 0.76 -4.96 -0.45
C PHE A 97 1.21 -5.13 -1.89
N PHE A 98 1.87 -4.12 -2.46
CA PHE A 98 2.32 -4.19 -3.84
C PHE A 98 3.51 -3.24 -4.05
N LYS A 99 4.19 -3.42 -5.19
CA LYS A 99 5.30 -2.54 -5.61
C LYS A 99 4.90 -1.84 -6.90
N ILE A 100 5.31 -0.59 -7.03
CA ILE A 100 4.98 0.23 -8.19
C ILE A 100 6.25 0.84 -8.79
N ARG A 101 6.20 1.06 -10.11
CA ARG A 101 7.17 1.89 -10.79
C ARG A 101 6.58 3.29 -10.86
N VAL A 102 7.19 4.24 -10.17
CA VAL A 102 6.67 5.60 -10.07
C VAL A 102 6.78 6.30 -11.42
N ALA A 103 5.64 6.78 -11.94
CA ALA A 103 5.61 7.48 -13.22
C ALA A 103 5.82 8.98 -13.06
N ASP A 104 5.42 9.54 -11.93
CA ASP A 104 5.53 10.97 -11.68
C ASP A 104 6.15 11.22 -10.31
N ALA A 105 7.46 11.40 -10.30
CA ALA A 105 8.21 11.60 -9.06
C ALA A 105 7.88 12.92 -8.36
N SER A 106 7.30 13.89 -9.08
CA SER A 106 6.92 15.17 -8.47
C SER A 106 5.85 15.02 -7.41
N GLN A 107 5.06 13.95 -7.47
CA GLN A 107 4.02 13.67 -6.49
C GLN A 107 4.58 13.29 -5.12
N LEU A 108 5.85 12.91 -5.06
CA LEU A 108 6.48 12.56 -3.80
C LEU A 108 6.45 13.70 -2.77
N ASP A 109 6.60 14.92 -3.24
CA ASP A 109 6.64 16.09 -2.36
C ASP A 109 5.28 16.73 -2.16
N LEU A 110 4.34 16.52 -3.11
CA LEU A 110 3.06 17.23 -3.11
C LEU A 110 1.97 16.49 -2.32
N SER A 111 2.03 15.17 -2.27
CA SER A 111 0.91 14.36 -1.79
C SER A 111 1.24 13.48 -0.60
N LEU A 112 2.51 13.23 -0.36
CA LEU A 112 2.93 12.37 0.73
C LEU A 112 3.46 13.19 1.88
N ILE A 113 3.22 12.72 3.09
CA ILE A 113 3.63 13.43 4.30
C ILE A 113 4.65 12.61 5.08
N HIS A 114 5.57 13.32 5.75
CA HIS A 114 6.58 12.71 6.60
C HIS A 114 6.11 12.78 8.04
N ILE A 115 5.21 11.88 8.43
CA ILE A 115 4.82 11.80 9.83
C ILE A 115 5.01 10.38 10.32
N SER A 116 5.42 10.29 11.56
CA SER A 116 5.43 9.03 12.29
C SER A 116 4.02 8.63 12.62
N GLU A 117 3.79 7.34 12.60
CA GLU A 117 2.50 6.82 13.04
C GLU A 117 2.25 7.08 14.52
#